data_13b4ef630356d5ed083cf951364d577c
#
_entry.id   13b4ef630356d5ed083cf951364d577c
#
_cell.length_a   1.000
_cell.length_b   1.000
_cell.length_c   1.000
_cell.angle_alpha   90.00
_cell.angle_beta   90.00
_cell.angle_gamma   90.00
#
_symmetry.space_group_name_H-M   'P 1'
#
loop_
_entity.id
_entity.type
_entity.pdbx_description
1 polymer ?
#
loop_
_entity_poly.entity_id
_entity_poly.type
_entity_poly.pdbx_seq_one_letter_code
_entity_poly.pdbx_strand_id
1 'polypeptide(L)'
;MARRTTVGDRRLAGGFTYLMLLWWVAISGVMLAALGQQWLLESRRQREAELVFRGTELGRALATYRATTPAGMPDAPQSVQELLEDRRGPQMLRHLRQAWRDPITGQPWVPLVIKGRILGFRSASNREPIRPPSGIVRYDQWIFDASVAPPPVSSQPDTSLAP
;
A
#
# COMPACT_ATOMS: atom_id res chain seq x y z
N MET A 1 -43.55 -74.45 13.35
CA MET A 1 -43.02 -73.17 13.88
C MET A 1 -42.00 -72.61 12.87
N ALA A 2 -42.39 -71.61 12.08
CA ALA A 2 -41.56 -70.95 11.07
C ALA A 2 -41.14 -69.60 11.58
N ARG A 3 -39.82 -69.42 11.77
CA ARG A 3 -39.21 -68.14 12.16
C ARG A 3 -39.03 -67.32 10.89
N ARG A 4 -39.79 -66.23 10.77
CA ARG A 4 -39.55 -65.17 9.75
C ARG A 4 -38.39 -64.30 10.20
N THR A 5 -37.30 -64.32 9.45
CA THR A 5 -36.16 -63.39 9.59
C THR A 5 -36.50 -62.15 8.77
N THR A 6 -36.77 -61.03 9.43
CA THR A 6 -36.88 -59.72 8.82
C THR A 6 -35.47 -59.23 8.44
N VAL A 7 -35.17 -59.21 7.17
CA VAL A 7 -33.97 -58.55 6.60
C VAL A 7 -34.25 -57.07 6.64
N GLY A 8 -33.58 -56.38 7.56
CA GLY A 8 -33.66 -54.94 7.70
C GLY A 8 -33.00 -54.21 6.53
N ASP A 9 -33.77 -53.38 5.92
CA ASP A 9 -33.38 -52.52 4.78
C ASP A 9 -32.38 -51.43 5.22
N ARG A 10 -31.09 -51.73 5.14
CA ARG A 10 -29.98 -50.81 5.52
C ARG A 10 -29.39 -50.01 4.35
N ARG A 11 -30.07 -49.93 3.22
CA ARG A 11 -29.49 -49.37 1.98
C ARG A 11 -29.78 -47.89 1.69
N LEU A 12 -30.51 -47.16 2.50
CA LEU A 12 -30.91 -45.77 2.21
C LEU A 12 -30.14 -44.70 2.99
N ALA A 13 -29.35 -45.07 4.00
CA ALA A 13 -28.63 -44.10 4.81
C ALA A 13 -27.28 -43.59 4.21
N GLY A 14 -26.70 -44.32 3.25
CA GLY A 14 -25.38 -43.97 2.69
C GLY A 14 -25.40 -42.80 1.68
N GLY A 15 -26.52 -42.61 0.98
CA GLY A 15 -26.62 -41.55 -0.04
C GLY A 15 -26.81 -40.14 0.55
N PHE A 16 -27.53 -40.04 1.66
CA PHE A 16 -27.81 -38.78 2.32
C PHE A 16 -26.57 -38.17 2.95
N THR A 17 -25.73 -38.96 3.60
CA THR A 17 -24.47 -38.49 4.20
C THR A 17 -23.49 -38.01 3.14
N TYR A 18 -23.41 -38.64 1.98
CA TYR A 18 -22.58 -38.20 0.85
C TYR A 18 -23.03 -36.87 0.27
N LEU A 19 -24.34 -36.68 0.05
CA LEU A 19 -24.92 -35.41 -0.40
C LEU A 19 -24.67 -34.29 0.61
N MET A 20 -24.81 -34.59 1.91
CA MET A 20 -24.56 -33.65 2.98
C MET A 20 -23.05 -33.23 3.00
N LEU A 21 -22.16 -34.19 2.78
CA LEU A 21 -20.72 -33.91 2.69
C LEU A 21 -20.41 -32.99 1.49
N LEU A 22 -20.97 -33.31 0.31
CA LEU A 22 -20.79 -32.46 -0.88
C LEU A 22 -21.32 -31.03 -0.66
N TRP A 23 -22.45 -30.89 0.01
CA TRP A 23 -23.03 -29.60 0.38
C TRP A 23 -22.07 -28.80 1.30
N TRP A 24 -21.53 -29.43 2.32
CA TRP A 24 -20.56 -28.81 3.20
C TRP A 24 -19.29 -28.35 2.47
N VAL A 25 -18.77 -29.19 1.58
CA VAL A 25 -17.59 -28.83 0.75
C VAL A 25 -17.92 -27.67 -0.18
N ALA A 26 -19.08 -27.69 -0.83
CA ALA A 26 -19.52 -26.60 -1.72
C ALA A 26 -19.66 -25.26 -0.98
N ILE A 27 -20.32 -25.26 0.17
CA ILE A 27 -20.49 -24.05 0.99
C ILE A 27 -19.14 -23.53 1.48
N SER A 28 -18.28 -24.44 1.97
CA SER A 28 -16.92 -24.08 2.40
C SER A 28 -16.09 -23.46 1.28
N GLY A 29 -16.21 -24.01 0.06
CA GLY A 29 -15.54 -23.49 -1.12
C GLY A 29 -16.00 -22.06 -1.48
N VAL A 30 -17.31 -21.81 -1.45
CA VAL A 30 -17.87 -20.46 -1.70
C VAL A 30 -17.43 -19.46 -0.62
N MET A 31 -17.44 -19.85 0.65
CA MET A 31 -16.96 -19.00 1.74
C MET A 31 -15.49 -18.64 1.59
N LEU A 32 -14.62 -19.61 1.27
CA LEU A 32 -13.20 -19.38 1.05
C LEU A 32 -12.94 -18.45 -0.15
N ALA A 33 -13.70 -18.63 -1.23
CA ALA A 33 -13.62 -17.76 -2.40
C ALA A 33 -14.01 -16.31 -2.07
N ALA A 34 -15.08 -16.11 -1.29
CA ALA A 34 -15.52 -14.79 -0.87
C ALA A 34 -14.48 -14.07 0.03
N LEU A 35 -13.87 -14.80 0.96
CA LEU A 35 -12.79 -14.27 1.80
C LEU A 35 -11.57 -13.87 0.97
N GLY A 36 -11.19 -14.67 -0.03
CA GLY A 36 -10.05 -14.37 -0.90
C GLY A 36 -10.18 -13.05 -1.65
N GLN A 37 -11.39 -12.68 -2.10
CA GLN A 37 -11.64 -11.40 -2.77
C GLN A 37 -11.47 -10.20 -1.83
N GLN A 38 -11.91 -10.30 -0.59
CA GLN A 38 -11.75 -9.22 0.41
C GLN A 38 -10.27 -8.97 0.72
N TRP A 39 -9.45 -10.01 0.83
CA TRP A 39 -8.01 -9.90 1.08
C TRP A 39 -7.27 -9.20 -0.07
N LEU A 40 -7.66 -9.45 -1.31
CA LEU A 40 -7.06 -8.78 -2.47
C LEU A 40 -7.34 -7.27 -2.49
N LEU A 41 -8.57 -6.86 -2.19
CA LEU A 41 -8.95 -5.45 -2.11
C LEU A 41 -8.24 -4.74 -0.96
N GLU A 42 -8.20 -5.37 0.21
CA GLU A 42 -7.52 -4.81 1.37
C GLU A 42 -6.01 -4.67 1.14
N SER A 43 -5.37 -5.69 0.57
CA SER A 43 -3.95 -5.62 0.19
C SER A 43 -3.64 -4.48 -0.79
N ARG A 44 -4.54 -4.18 -1.74
CA ARG A 44 -4.39 -3.03 -2.64
C ARG A 44 -4.51 -1.70 -1.90
N ARG A 45 -5.48 -1.57 -0.99
CA ARG A 45 -5.65 -0.36 -0.16
C ARG A 45 -4.43 -0.09 0.71
N GLN A 46 -3.88 -1.13 1.33
CA GLN A 46 -2.67 -1.02 2.15
C GLN A 46 -1.46 -0.56 1.33
N ARG A 47 -1.26 -1.12 0.12
CA ARG A 47 -0.18 -0.67 -0.78
C ARG A 47 -0.34 0.78 -1.22
N GLU A 48 -1.57 1.24 -1.45
CA GLU A 48 -1.84 2.63 -1.80
C GLU A 48 -1.58 3.57 -0.63
N ALA A 49 -1.99 3.21 0.59
CA ALA A 49 -1.67 3.96 1.80
C ALA A 49 -0.15 4.05 2.01
N GLU A 50 0.56 2.96 1.79
CA GLU A 50 2.03 2.91 1.85
C GLU A 50 2.68 3.75 0.74
N LEU A 51 2.09 3.80 -0.47
CA LEU A 51 2.54 4.68 -1.55
C LEU A 51 2.49 6.15 -1.13
N VAL A 52 1.35 6.56 -0.57
CA VAL A 52 1.17 7.94 -0.09
C VAL A 52 2.16 8.26 1.02
N PHE A 53 2.31 7.36 1.99
CA PHE A 53 3.26 7.54 3.10
C PHE A 53 4.70 7.71 2.59
N ARG A 54 5.20 6.76 1.79
CA ARG A 54 6.57 6.80 1.26
C ARG A 54 6.78 7.97 0.30
N GLY A 55 5.78 8.27 -0.54
CA GLY A 55 5.83 9.42 -1.44
C GLY A 55 5.90 10.74 -0.69
N THR A 56 5.12 10.89 0.39
CA THR A 56 5.18 12.07 1.27
C THR A 56 6.53 12.21 1.95
N GLU A 57 7.14 11.10 2.40
CA GLU A 57 8.49 11.12 2.99
C GLU A 57 9.55 11.56 1.95
N LEU A 58 9.44 11.12 0.69
CA LEU A 58 10.31 11.59 -0.39
C LEU A 58 10.11 13.09 -0.67
N GLY A 59 8.87 13.56 -0.73
CA GLY A 59 8.55 14.98 -0.87
C GLY A 59 9.09 15.82 0.28
N ARG A 60 8.94 15.35 1.53
CA ARG A 60 9.51 16.01 2.72
C ARG A 60 11.03 16.05 2.68
N ALA A 61 11.68 14.98 2.21
CA ALA A 61 13.13 14.96 2.05
C ALA A 61 13.60 16.02 1.05
N LEU A 62 12.88 16.21 -0.07
CA LEU A 62 13.16 17.29 -1.02
C LEU A 62 12.95 18.68 -0.40
N ALA A 63 11.89 18.86 0.39
CA ALA A 63 11.61 20.13 1.07
C ALA A 63 12.69 20.47 2.09
N THR A 64 13.14 19.50 2.91
CA THR A 64 14.20 19.71 3.89
C THR A 64 15.56 19.94 3.22
N TYR A 65 15.86 19.23 2.12
CA TYR A 65 17.06 19.46 1.32
C TYR A 65 17.12 20.91 0.80
N ARG A 66 15.99 21.43 0.28
CA ARG A 66 15.86 22.82 -0.17
C ARG A 66 16.05 23.81 0.99
N ALA A 67 15.40 23.56 2.13
CA ALA A 67 15.45 24.46 3.29
C ALA A 67 16.85 24.58 3.91
N THR A 68 17.67 23.53 3.80
CA THR A 68 19.03 23.51 4.36
C THR A 68 20.10 23.86 3.34
N THR A 69 19.72 24.27 2.13
CA THR A 69 20.67 24.60 1.06
C THR A 69 21.41 25.89 1.39
N PRO A 70 22.78 25.88 1.41
CA PRO A 70 23.58 27.08 1.58
C PRO A 70 23.38 28.06 0.43
N ALA A 71 23.53 29.35 0.70
CA ALA A 71 23.40 30.40 -0.31
C ALA A 71 24.34 30.16 -1.50
N GLY A 72 23.83 30.29 -2.71
CA GLY A 72 24.58 30.07 -3.96
C GLY A 72 24.69 28.62 -4.42
N MET A 73 24.19 27.64 -3.66
CA MET A 73 24.14 26.25 -4.08
C MET A 73 22.77 25.90 -4.66
N PRO A 74 22.69 24.86 -5.52
CA PRO A 74 21.42 24.39 -6.07
C PRO A 74 20.51 23.82 -4.98
N ASP A 75 19.23 24.20 -5.03
CA ASP A 75 18.20 23.86 -4.04
C ASP A 75 17.51 22.50 -4.28
N ALA A 76 17.92 21.75 -5.30
CA ALA A 76 17.41 20.43 -5.62
C ALA A 76 18.55 19.44 -5.88
N PRO A 77 18.41 18.16 -5.41
CA PRO A 77 19.47 17.16 -5.54
C PRO A 77 19.58 16.63 -6.98
N GLN A 78 20.77 16.10 -7.34
CA GLN A 78 21.00 15.41 -8.61
C GLN A 78 20.68 13.91 -8.52
N SER A 79 20.79 13.36 -7.33
CA SER A 79 20.59 11.93 -7.09
C SER A 79 19.88 11.68 -5.76
N VAL A 80 19.28 10.49 -5.63
CA VAL A 80 18.69 10.03 -4.35
C VAL A 80 19.76 9.90 -3.27
N GLN A 81 21.03 9.65 -3.65
CA GLN A 81 22.13 9.54 -2.71
C GLN A 81 22.38 10.85 -1.96
N GLU A 82 22.19 12.00 -2.61
CA GLU A 82 22.31 13.31 -1.95
C GLU A 82 21.23 13.53 -0.88
N LEU A 83 20.07 12.87 -0.97
CA LEU A 83 19.06 12.90 0.08
C LEU A 83 19.41 11.99 1.27
N LEU A 84 20.15 10.92 1.02
CA LEU A 84 20.62 10.01 2.06
C LEU A 84 21.85 10.56 2.80
N GLU A 85 22.74 11.26 2.07
CA GLU A 85 24.01 11.80 2.57
C GLU A 85 24.27 13.17 1.94
N ASP A 86 23.72 14.21 2.53
CA ASP A 86 24.01 15.61 2.12
C ASP A 86 25.29 16.09 2.80
N ARG A 87 26.31 16.34 1.98
CA ARG A 87 27.63 16.82 2.40
C ARG A 87 27.92 18.27 1.99
N ARG A 88 26.91 19.05 1.64
CA ARG A 88 27.05 20.44 1.20
C ARG A 88 27.38 21.41 2.35
N GLY A 89 27.02 21.05 3.57
CA GLY A 89 27.29 21.83 4.78
C GLY A 89 28.49 21.32 5.57
N PRO A 90 28.81 21.98 6.70
CA PRO A 90 29.92 21.57 7.60
C PRO A 90 29.60 20.23 8.29
N GLN A 91 28.36 19.83 8.37
CA GLN A 91 27.93 18.57 8.94
C GLN A 91 27.13 17.79 7.89
N MET A 92 27.33 16.46 7.86
CA MET A 92 26.56 15.59 7.00
C MET A 92 25.10 15.51 7.49
N LEU A 93 24.17 15.86 6.63
CA LEU A 93 22.73 15.78 6.91
C LEU A 93 22.12 14.59 6.20
N ARG A 94 21.08 14.01 6.80
CA ARG A 94 20.26 12.93 6.21
C ARG A 94 18.82 13.41 6.12
N HIS A 95 18.36 13.66 4.90
CA HIS A 95 16.99 14.08 4.62
C HIS A 95 16.07 12.87 4.45
N LEU A 96 16.64 11.73 4.02
CA LEU A 96 15.94 10.46 3.83
C LEU A 96 16.64 9.37 4.63
N ARG A 97 15.90 8.56 5.36
CA ARG A 97 16.47 7.47 6.16
C ARG A 97 16.97 6.30 5.32
N GLN A 98 16.26 6.00 4.26
CA GLN A 98 16.58 4.90 3.33
C GLN A 98 15.99 5.17 1.94
N ALA A 99 16.57 4.57 0.91
CA ALA A 99 16.03 4.60 -0.44
C ALA A 99 14.78 3.69 -0.50
N TRP A 100 13.61 4.27 -0.31
CA TRP A 100 12.33 3.56 -0.37
C TRP A 100 12.08 2.99 -1.77
N ARG A 101 11.52 1.79 -1.83
CA ARG A 101 10.97 1.23 -3.07
C ARG A 101 9.49 1.58 -3.20
N ASP A 102 9.03 1.73 -4.44
CA ASP A 102 7.63 1.90 -4.77
C ASP A 102 6.81 0.67 -4.34
N PRO A 103 5.83 0.79 -3.44
CA PRO A 103 5.07 -0.35 -2.94
C PRO A 103 4.10 -0.95 -3.97
N ILE A 104 3.80 -0.24 -5.07
CA ILE A 104 2.93 -0.73 -6.14
C ILE A 104 3.70 -1.63 -7.11
N THR A 105 4.93 -1.25 -7.46
CA THR A 105 5.75 -1.96 -8.45
C THR A 105 6.87 -2.79 -7.83
N GLY A 106 7.28 -2.49 -6.59
CA GLY A 106 8.48 -3.06 -5.95
C GLY A 106 9.79 -2.51 -6.49
N GLN A 107 9.75 -1.65 -7.51
CA GLN A 107 10.90 -1.06 -8.18
C GLN A 107 11.33 0.26 -7.51
N PRO A 108 12.49 0.81 -7.85
CA PRO A 108 12.85 2.16 -7.47
C PRO A 108 11.82 3.19 -7.98
N TRP A 109 11.63 4.26 -7.23
CA TRP A 109 10.80 5.39 -7.67
C TRP A 109 11.38 6.05 -8.90
N VAL A 110 10.50 6.53 -9.78
CA VAL A 110 10.90 7.28 -10.97
C VAL A 110 11.09 8.75 -10.58
N PRO A 111 12.32 9.28 -10.64
CA PRO A 111 12.56 10.69 -10.33
C PRO A 111 12.04 11.58 -11.48
N LEU A 112 11.41 12.68 -11.14
CA LEU A 112 11.09 13.76 -12.05
C LEU A 112 12.30 14.69 -12.14
N VAL A 113 13.06 14.58 -13.24
CA VAL A 113 14.30 15.32 -13.42
C VAL A 113 14.07 16.48 -14.37
N ILE A 114 14.37 17.72 -13.94
CA ILE A 114 14.37 18.93 -14.76
C ILE A 114 15.74 19.60 -14.64
N LYS A 115 16.39 19.89 -15.75
CA LYS A 115 17.74 20.47 -15.82
C LYS A 115 18.78 19.72 -14.95
N GLY A 116 18.69 18.37 -14.95
CA GLY A 116 19.61 17.52 -14.17
C GLY A 116 19.34 17.50 -12.66
N ARG A 117 18.20 18.03 -12.19
CA ARG A 117 17.81 18.09 -10.77
C ARG A 117 16.50 17.34 -10.54
N ILE A 118 16.42 16.65 -9.41
CA ILE A 118 15.23 15.91 -9.00
C ILE A 118 14.27 16.89 -8.29
N LEU A 119 13.11 17.10 -8.87
CA LEU A 119 12.07 17.96 -8.31
C LEU A 119 10.94 17.19 -7.66
N GLY A 120 10.82 15.89 -7.95
CA GLY A 120 9.76 15.05 -7.41
C GLY A 120 10.02 13.58 -7.72
N PHE A 121 9.12 12.74 -7.24
CA PHE A 121 9.10 11.30 -7.47
C PHE A 121 7.71 10.84 -7.89
N ARG A 122 7.64 9.79 -8.68
CA ARG A 122 6.39 9.16 -9.08
C ARG A 122 6.53 7.64 -9.14
N SER A 123 5.40 6.93 -9.08
CA SER A 123 5.38 5.49 -9.35
C SER A 123 5.63 5.22 -10.84
N ALA A 124 6.23 4.08 -11.16
CA ALA A 124 6.31 3.58 -12.53
C ALA A 124 5.01 2.90 -13.00
N SER A 125 4.02 2.73 -12.13
CA SER A 125 2.79 2.02 -12.41
C SER A 125 1.81 2.87 -13.22
N ASN A 126 1.32 2.34 -14.33
CA ASN A 126 0.25 2.93 -15.13
C ASN A 126 -1.16 2.50 -14.68
N ARG A 127 -1.27 1.77 -13.57
CA ARG A 127 -2.57 1.30 -13.03
C ARG A 127 -3.36 2.47 -12.46
N GLU A 128 -4.67 2.26 -12.36
CA GLU A 128 -5.61 3.16 -11.75
C GLU A 128 -5.55 3.03 -10.21
N PRO A 129 -5.40 4.16 -9.47
CA PRO A 129 -5.46 4.15 -8.01
C PRO A 129 -6.89 3.96 -7.51
N ILE A 130 -7.04 3.45 -6.29
CA ILE A 130 -8.36 3.21 -5.66
C ILE A 130 -8.94 4.53 -5.13
N ARG A 131 -8.09 5.39 -4.57
CA ARG A 131 -8.47 6.70 -4.00
C ARG A 131 -7.54 7.80 -4.50
N PRO A 132 -7.64 8.17 -5.78
CA PRO A 132 -6.79 9.21 -6.34
C PRO A 132 -7.17 10.59 -5.78
N PRO A 133 -6.22 11.51 -5.63
CA PRO A 133 -6.51 12.93 -5.54
C PRO A 133 -7.22 13.43 -6.81
N SER A 134 -7.90 14.57 -6.72
CA SER A 134 -8.61 15.15 -7.85
C SER A 134 -7.67 15.35 -9.06
N GLY A 135 -8.10 14.86 -10.22
CA GLY A 135 -7.36 15.01 -11.49
C GLY A 135 -6.30 13.94 -11.76
N ILE A 136 -6.09 12.98 -10.88
CA ILE A 136 -5.15 11.86 -11.08
C ILE A 136 -5.93 10.62 -11.50
N VAL A 137 -5.56 10.05 -12.66
CA VAL A 137 -6.19 8.82 -13.20
C VAL A 137 -5.28 7.60 -13.04
N ARG A 138 -3.95 7.81 -12.98
CA ARG A 138 -2.96 6.74 -12.89
C ARG A 138 -1.88 7.06 -11.87
N TYR A 139 -1.26 6.03 -11.29
CA TYR A 139 -0.17 6.21 -10.32
C TYR A 139 1.04 6.96 -10.89
N ASP A 140 1.34 6.82 -12.19
CA ASP A 140 2.45 7.52 -12.84
C ASP A 140 2.23 9.04 -12.98
N GLN A 141 1.00 9.50 -12.79
CA GLN A 141 0.64 10.92 -12.76
C GLN A 141 0.72 11.52 -11.36
N TRP A 142 0.79 10.67 -10.34
CA TRP A 142 0.84 11.10 -8.95
C TRP A 142 2.28 11.47 -8.58
N ILE A 143 2.54 12.78 -8.58
CA ILE A 143 3.85 13.34 -8.31
C ILE A 143 3.95 13.73 -6.84
N PHE A 144 4.99 13.29 -6.18
CA PHE A 144 5.36 13.65 -4.83
C PHE A 144 6.58 14.59 -4.89
N ASP A 145 6.36 15.85 -4.64
CA ASP A 145 7.37 16.90 -4.66
C ASP A 145 7.49 17.60 -3.31
N ALA A 146 8.31 18.64 -3.24
CA ALA A 146 8.53 19.41 -2.01
C ALA A 146 7.30 20.19 -1.52
N SER A 147 6.21 20.27 -2.30
CA SER A 147 4.97 20.97 -1.94
C SER A 147 3.95 20.05 -1.26
N VAL A 148 4.19 18.74 -1.22
CA VAL A 148 3.28 17.78 -0.59
C VAL A 148 3.21 18.05 0.90
N ALA A 149 2.12 18.70 1.32
CA ALA A 149 1.82 18.84 2.74
C ALA A 149 1.65 17.45 3.39
N PRO A 150 2.11 17.24 4.62
CA PRO A 150 1.86 16.01 5.35
C PRO A 150 0.33 15.79 5.41
N PRO A 151 -0.15 14.53 5.29
CA PRO A 151 -1.56 14.25 5.49
C PRO A 151 -1.97 14.81 6.85
N PRO A 152 -3.17 15.42 6.96
CA PRO A 152 -3.64 15.93 8.22
C PRO A 152 -3.56 14.78 9.23
N VAL A 153 -2.79 15.00 10.30
CA VAL A 153 -2.77 14.10 11.45
C VAL A 153 -4.22 14.09 11.91
N SER A 154 -4.91 12.95 11.73
CA SER A 154 -6.24 12.78 12.31
C SER A 154 -6.08 13.04 13.79
N SER A 155 -6.50 14.21 14.23
CA SER A 155 -6.62 14.57 15.62
C SER A 155 -7.43 13.45 16.25
N GLN A 156 -6.80 12.67 17.11
CA GLN A 156 -7.50 11.76 18.01
C GLN A 156 -8.63 12.56 18.66
N PRO A 157 -9.83 12.00 18.77
CA PRO A 157 -10.87 12.65 19.53
C PRO A 157 -10.34 12.84 20.97
N ASP A 158 -10.27 14.10 21.38
CA ASP A 158 -10.07 14.46 22.76
C ASP A 158 -11.06 13.67 23.61
N THR A 159 -10.55 12.66 24.29
CA THR A 159 -11.25 12.06 25.42
C THR A 159 -11.16 13.07 26.57
N SER A 160 -11.92 14.13 26.43
CA SER A 160 -12.25 15.00 27.54
C SER A 160 -13.13 14.17 28.49
N LEU A 161 -12.51 13.49 29.42
CA LEU A 161 -13.13 13.05 30.64
C LEU A 161 -13.40 14.33 31.46
N ALA A 162 -14.61 14.80 31.38
CA ALA A 162 -15.13 15.75 32.35
C ALA A 162 -15.53 15.05 33.65
N PRO A 163 -15.42 15.69 34.81
CA PRO A 163 -15.53 15.15 36.18
C PRO A 163 -16.92 14.66 36.53
#